data_52fa06502d3700c772c77bb242f1e5d6
#
_entry.id   52fa06502d3700c772c77bb242f1e5d6
#
_cell.length_a   1.000
_cell.length_b   1.000
_cell.length_c   1.000
_cell.angle_alpha   90.00
_cell.angle_beta   90.00
_cell.angle_gamma   90.00
#
_symmetry.space_group_name_H-M   'P 1'
#
loop_
_entity.id
_entity.type
_entity.pdbx_description
1 polymer ?
#
loop_
_entity_poly.entity_id
_entity_poly.type
_entity_poly.pdbx_seq_one_letter_code
_entity_poly.pdbx_strand_id
1 'polypeptide(L)'
;MNFRNVLLIAALVAAPVAGMLLHGWLNTPRTSTSGSAAGPAVEARTIEWPKLAEYDLKNGKPSESLMELDGRMIRLPGFMVPLEDNMKQVREFLLVPDPQACIHYPPPPPNQQVLVQMVGEESASVEWKPIWIEGHLRIATGTTKYGEAIFQVKARHTETYKAGF
;
A
#
# COMPACT_ATOMS: atom_id res chain seq x y z
N MET A 1 76.77 -7.94 -18.82
CA MET A 1 75.46 -7.66 -18.26
C MET A 1 74.77 -9.05 -18.22
N ASN A 2 74.53 -9.61 -16.99
CA ASN A 2 74.10 -11.02 -16.87
C ASN A 2 72.61 -11.17 -17.19
N PHE A 3 72.28 -12.17 -17.98
CA PHE A 3 70.94 -12.52 -18.43
C PHE A 3 69.89 -12.61 -17.30
N ARG A 4 70.33 -12.97 -16.11
CA ARG A 4 69.52 -12.98 -14.89
C ARG A 4 68.97 -11.62 -14.44
N ASN A 5 69.79 -10.57 -14.64
CA ASN A 5 69.37 -9.20 -14.26
C ASN A 5 68.37 -8.58 -15.23
N VAL A 6 68.35 -9.00 -16.49
CA VAL A 6 67.37 -8.56 -17.50
C VAL A 6 66.02 -9.17 -17.21
N LEU A 7 65.93 -10.44 -16.75
CA LEU A 7 64.70 -11.13 -16.37
C LEU A 7 64.06 -10.52 -15.11
N LEU A 8 64.85 -10.08 -14.14
CA LEU A 8 64.32 -9.45 -12.93
C LEU A 8 63.76 -8.05 -13.18
N ILE A 9 64.36 -7.29 -14.10
CA ILE A 9 63.84 -5.96 -14.49
C ILE A 9 62.54 -6.13 -15.28
N ALA A 10 62.41 -7.12 -16.15
CA ALA A 10 61.18 -7.39 -16.89
C ALA A 10 60.01 -7.80 -15.97
N ALA A 11 60.30 -8.56 -14.91
CA ALA A 11 59.29 -8.96 -13.93
C ALA A 11 58.78 -7.78 -13.05
N LEU A 12 59.65 -6.79 -12.81
CA LEU A 12 59.31 -5.65 -11.95
C LEU A 12 58.45 -4.63 -12.65
N VAL A 13 58.53 -4.55 -14.00
CA VAL A 13 57.72 -3.62 -14.81
C VAL A 13 56.34 -4.20 -15.18
N ALA A 14 56.27 -5.54 -15.30
CA ALA A 14 55.00 -6.19 -15.67
C ALA A 14 53.98 -6.25 -14.53
N ALA A 15 54.43 -6.27 -13.28
CA ALA A 15 53.53 -6.37 -12.11
C ALA A 15 52.57 -5.19 -11.93
N PRO A 16 52.96 -3.91 -12.11
CA PRO A 16 52.05 -2.81 -11.93
C PRO A 16 50.99 -2.69 -13.04
N VAL A 17 51.31 -3.15 -14.28
CA VAL A 17 50.34 -3.10 -15.39
C VAL A 17 49.25 -4.15 -15.22
N ALA A 18 49.58 -5.35 -14.78
CA ALA A 18 48.60 -6.39 -14.49
C ALA A 18 47.67 -6.00 -13.34
N GLY A 19 48.20 -5.39 -12.29
CA GLY A 19 47.41 -4.85 -11.16
C GLY A 19 46.41 -3.76 -11.58
N MET A 20 46.80 -2.91 -12.52
CA MET A 20 45.95 -1.81 -12.98
C MET A 20 44.81 -2.30 -13.87
N LEU A 21 44.99 -3.37 -14.66
CA LEU A 21 43.94 -3.98 -15.47
C LEU A 21 42.94 -4.80 -14.62
N LEU A 22 43.39 -5.45 -13.53
CA LEU A 22 42.49 -6.15 -12.62
C LEU A 22 41.68 -5.17 -11.75
N HIS A 23 42.28 -4.02 -11.36
CA HIS A 23 41.56 -3.02 -10.56
C HIS A 23 40.43 -2.35 -11.38
N GLY A 24 40.61 -2.19 -12.67
CA GLY A 24 39.57 -1.65 -13.56
C GLY A 24 38.35 -2.58 -13.73
N TRP A 25 38.56 -3.87 -13.59
CA TRP A 25 37.52 -4.88 -13.78
C TRP A 25 36.67 -5.12 -12.52
N LEU A 26 37.26 -4.86 -11.33
CA LEU A 26 36.56 -4.99 -10.04
C LEU A 26 35.84 -3.72 -9.59
N ASN A 27 36.12 -2.60 -10.24
CA ASN A 27 35.59 -1.27 -9.86
C ASN A 27 34.63 -0.71 -10.91
N THR A 28 33.87 -1.58 -11.62
CA THR A 28 32.69 -1.12 -12.33
C THR A 28 31.74 -0.55 -11.28
N PRO A 29 31.35 0.74 -11.36
CA PRO A 29 30.31 1.22 -10.49
C PRO A 29 29.07 0.37 -10.81
N ARG A 30 28.67 -0.48 -9.86
CA ARG A 30 27.35 -1.07 -9.88
C ARG A 30 26.41 0.12 -9.80
N THR A 31 25.94 0.54 -10.95
CA THR A 31 24.72 1.32 -11.01
C THR A 31 23.68 0.46 -10.32
N SER A 32 23.42 0.76 -9.07
CA SER A 32 22.28 0.23 -8.34
C SER A 32 21.08 0.81 -9.04
N THR A 33 20.70 0.20 -10.16
CA THR A 33 19.34 0.30 -10.64
C THR A 33 18.54 -0.40 -9.57
N SER A 34 18.14 0.38 -8.57
CA SER A 34 17.04 0.05 -7.69
C SER A 34 15.80 0.02 -8.58
N GLY A 35 15.74 -1.00 -9.40
CA GLY A 35 14.55 -1.43 -10.09
C GLY A 35 13.63 -1.98 -9.02
N SER A 36 12.96 -1.06 -8.31
CA SER A 36 11.67 -1.38 -7.77
C SER A 36 10.88 -1.93 -8.95
N ALA A 37 10.68 -3.24 -8.98
CA ALA A 37 9.71 -3.87 -9.86
C ALA A 37 8.32 -3.47 -9.36
N ALA A 38 8.02 -2.17 -9.49
CA ALA A 38 6.65 -1.70 -9.53
C ALA A 38 6.13 -2.25 -10.87
N GLY A 39 5.44 -3.38 -10.82
CA GLY A 39 4.53 -3.75 -11.89
C GLY A 39 3.68 -2.52 -12.26
N PRO A 40 3.08 -2.47 -13.46
CA PRO A 40 2.31 -1.30 -13.89
C PRO A 40 1.42 -0.88 -12.73
N ALA A 41 1.61 0.37 -12.25
CA ALA A 41 0.85 0.90 -11.15
C ALA A 41 -0.62 0.82 -11.58
N VAL A 42 -1.36 -0.15 -11.01
CA VAL A 42 -2.79 -0.26 -11.27
C VAL A 42 -3.38 1.01 -10.69
N GLU A 43 -3.80 1.92 -11.57
CA GLU A 43 -4.36 3.19 -11.19
C GLU A 43 -5.62 2.94 -10.35
N ALA A 44 -5.63 3.46 -9.13
CA ALA A 44 -6.76 3.29 -8.23
C ALA A 44 -7.92 4.15 -8.69
N ARG A 45 -9.09 3.55 -8.89
CA ARG A 45 -10.31 4.28 -9.22
C ARG A 45 -10.84 5.00 -7.97
N THR A 46 -10.89 6.31 -8.01
CA THR A 46 -11.54 7.08 -6.95
C THR A 46 -13.04 6.85 -6.97
N ILE A 47 -13.58 6.46 -5.82
CA ILE A 47 -15.01 6.29 -5.59
C ILE A 47 -15.44 7.10 -4.37
N GLU A 48 -16.75 7.33 -4.25
CA GLU A 48 -17.37 8.04 -3.15
C GLU A 48 -18.45 7.20 -2.49
N TRP A 49 -18.90 7.58 -1.31
CA TRP A 49 -19.87 6.84 -0.50
C TRP A 49 -21.23 6.59 -1.19
N PRO A 50 -21.77 7.51 -2.00
CA PRO A 50 -22.98 7.23 -2.77
C PRO A 50 -22.88 5.99 -3.67
N LYS A 51 -21.65 5.67 -4.15
CA LYS A 51 -21.42 4.46 -4.94
C LYS A 51 -21.62 3.19 -4.13
N LEU A 52 -21.17 3.16 -2.87
CA LEU A 52 -21.37 2.03 -1.97
C LEU A 52 -22.83 1.91 -1.52
N ALA A 53 -23.54 3.02 -1.43
CA ALA A 53 -24.97 3.05 -1.12
C ALA A 53 -25.86 2.37 -2.18
N GLU A 54 -25.34 2.12 -3.40
CA GLU A 54 -26.02 1.35 -4.44
C GLU A 54 -26.22 -0.15 -4.09
N TYR A 55 -25.64 -0.61 -2.97
CA TYR A 55 -25.93 -1.93 -2.46
C TYR A 55 -27.33 -1.96 -1.82
N ASP A 56 -28.23 -2.74 -2.41
CA ASP A 56 -29.60 -2.91 -1.91
C ASP A 56 -29.60 -3.80 -0.66
N LEU A 57 -29.76 -3.18 0.50
CA LEU A 57 -29.81 -3.89 1.79
C LEU A 57 -31.03 -4.79 1.94
N LYS A 58 -32.13 -4.51 1.22
CA LYS A 58 -33.37 -5.31 1.31
C LYS A 58 -33.25 -6.62 0.55
N ASN A 59 -32.63 -6.56 -0.63
CA ASN A 59 -32.47 -7.72 -1.51
C ASN A 59 -31.10 -8.38 -1.37
N GLY A 60 -30.16 -7.78 -0.61
CA GLY A 60 -28.80 -8.28 -0.41
C GLY A 60 -27.98 -8.29 -1.69
N LYS A 61 -28.19 -7.33 -2.59
CA LYS A 61 -27.55 -7.32 -3.92
C LYS A 61 -26.91 -5.97 -4.23
N PRO A 62 -25.68 -5.98 -4.78
CA PRO A 62 -25.07 -4.80 -5.35
C PRO A 62 -25.73 -4.45 -6.69
N SER A 63 -25.66 -3.16 -7.10
CA SER A 63 -25.94 -2.76 -8.48
C SER A 63 -24.89 -3.36 -9.42
N GLU A 64 -25.20 -3.46 -10.72
CA GLU A 64 -24.26 -3.96 -11.73
C GLU A 64 -22.97 -3.13 -11.76
N SER A 65 -23.10 -1.81 -11.72
CA SER A 65 -21.96 -0.88 -11.70
C SER A 65 -21.14 -0.93 -10.40
N LEU A 66 -21.72 -1.38 -9.28
CA LEU A 66 -21.01 -1.63 -8.05
C LEU A 66 -20.28 -2.99 -8.10
N MET A 67 -20.88 -4.01 -8.72
CA MET A 67 -20.23 -5.31 -8.93
C MET A 67 -18.94 -5.20 -9.77
N GLU A 68 -18.89 -4.29 -10.73
CA GLU A 68 -17.68 -4.04 -11.52
C GLU A 68 -16.47 -3.61 -10.69
N LEU A 69 -16.70 -3.10 -9.47
CA LEU A 69 -15.66 -2.68 -8.55
C LEU A 69 -15.11 -3.82 -7.69
N ASP A 70 -15.78 -4.98 -7.66
CA ASP A 70 -15.28 -6.13 -6.90
C ASP A 70 -13.92 -6.61 -7.42
N GLY A 71 -12.94 -6.72 -6.55
CA GLY A 71 -11.56 -7.04 -6.88
C GLY A 71 -10.75 -5.90 -7.49
N ARG A 72 -11.34 -4.72 -7.72
CA ARG A 72 -10.63 -3.58 -8.31
C ARG A 72 -9.88 -2.78 -7.25
N MET A 73 -8.80 -2.14 -7.71
CA MET A 73 -8.07 -1.15 -6.92
C MET A 73 -8.89 0.14 -6.86
N ILE A 74 -9.25 0.55 -5.65
CA ILE A 74 -10.04 1.76 -5.41
C ILE A 74 -9.33 2.71 -4.47
N ARG A 75 -9.75 3.97 -4.51
CA ARG A 75 -9.40 5.01 -3.55
C ARG A 75 -10.71 5.59 -2.99
N LEU A 76 -10.85 5.56 -1.65
CA LEU A 76 -12.07 5.98 -0.96
C LEU A 76 -11.71 6.89 0.22
N PRO A 77 -12.36 8.06 0.37
CA PRO A 77 -12.17 8.91 1.54
C PRO A 77 -13.12 8.53 2.66
N GLY A 78 -12.70 8.73 3.92
CA GLY A 78 -13.58 8.52 5.07
C GLY A 78 -12.88 8.72 6.39
N PHE A 79 -13.61 8.46 7.47
CA PHE A 79 -13.12 8.57 8.84
C PHE A 79 -12.79 7.18 9.38
N MET A 80 -11.65 7.07 10.06
CA MET A 80 -11.19 5.83 10.65
C MET A 80 -11.86 5.59 12.01
N VAL A 81 -12.42 4.39 12.18
CA VAL A 81 -12.89 3.88 13.47
C VAL A 81 -12.04 2.66 13.82
N PRO A 82 -11.08 2.78 14.75
CA PRO A 82 -10.16 1.69 15.05
C PRO A 82 -10.88 0.50 15.70
N LEU A 83 -10.50 -0.70 15.27
CA LEU A 83 -11.00 -1.96 15.84
C LEU A 83 -10.03 -2.53 16.88
N GLU A 84 -8.83 -2.01 16.95
CA GLU A 84 -7.73 -2.41 17.82
C GLU A 84 -7.46 -1.34 18.88
N ASP A 85 -6.88 -1.75 20.01
CA ASP A 85 -6.53 -0.82 21.10
C ASP A 85 -5.21 -0.06 20.84
N ASN A 86 -4.36 -0.57 19.95
CA ASN A 86 -3.10 0.07 19.59
C ASN A 86 -3.31 1.18 18.56
N MET A 87 -3.48 2.40 19.03
CA MET A 87 -3.75 3.58 18.20
C MET A 87 -2.59 4.00 17.25
N LYS A 88 -1.38 3.48 17.47
CA LYS A 88 -0.21 3.84 16.67
C LYS A 88 0.07 2.89 15.50
N GLN A 89 -0.42 1.67 15.59
CA GLN A 89 -0.18 0.61 14.60
C GLN A 89 -1.46 -0.19 14.40
N VAL A 90 -2.43 0.45 13.77
CA VAL A 90 -3.73 -0.17 13.46
C VAL A 90 -3.60 -0.94 12.14
N ARG A 91 -3.95 -2.20 12.16
CA ARG A 91 -3.97 -3.06 10.97
C ARG A 91 -5.38 -3.34 10.47
N GLU A 92 -6.36 -3.20 11.36
CA GLU A 92 -7.77 -3.39 11.03
C GLU A 92 -8.62 -2.26 11.62
N PHE A 93 -9.44 -1.64 10.78
CA PHE A 93 -10.33 -0.57 11.18
C PHE A 93 -11.57 -0.50 10.29
N LEU A 94 -12.63 0.14 10.78
CA LEU A 94 -13.73 0.55 9.92
C LEU A 94 -13.45 1.93 9.33
N LEU A 95 -13.79 2.09 8.06
CA LEU A 95 -13.90 3.38 7.41
C LEU A 95 -15.38 3.73 7.27
N VAL A 96 -15.75 4.95 7.62
CA VAL A 96 -17.12 5.47 7.61
C VAL A 96 -17.18 6.85 6.97
N PRO A 97 -18.33 7.27 6.41
CA PRO A 97 -18.48 8.57 5.74
C PRO A 97 -18.50 9.77 6.69
N ASP A 98 -18.91 9.57 7.94
CA ASP A 98 -19.15 10.64 8.90
C ASP A 98 -18.44 10.36 10.24
N PRO A 99 -17.72 11.35 10.82
CA PRO A 99 -17.06 11.19 12.11
C PRO A 99 -18.01 10.99 13.28
N GLN A 100 -19.29 11.36 13.14
CA GLN A 100 -20.31 11.17 14.16
C GLN A 100 -20.82 9.73 14.25
N ALA A 101 -20.39 8.84 13.36
CA ALA A 101 -20.69 7.41 13.39
C ALA A 101 -20.07 6.69 14.62
N CYS A 102 -19.52 7.44 15.59
CA CYS A 102 -18.94 6.91 16.81
C CYS A 102 -20.01 6.65 17.87
N ILE A 103 -19.97 5.46 18.44
CA ILE A 103 -20.37 4.91 19.75
C ILE A 103 -21.68 5.40 20.42
N HIS A 104 -22.14 6.63 20.22
CA HIS A 104 -23.34 7.19 20.88
C HIS A 104 -24.54 7.38 19.93
N TYR A 105 -24.38 7.06 18.65
CA TYR A 105 -25.43 7.05 17.63
C TYR A 105 -25.61 5.63 17.11
N PRO A 106 -26.76 5.26 16.59
CA PRO A 106 -26.85 3.97 15.91
C PRO A 106 -25.77 3.90 14.83
N PRO A 107 -25.05 2.78 14.72
CA PRO A 107 -23.99 2.64 13.72
C PRO A 107 -24.54 2.88 12.32
N PRO A 108 -23.76 3.40 11.38
CA PRO A 108 -24.19 3.55 10.01
C PRO A 108 -24.64 2.20 9.44
N PRO A 109 -25.51 2.20 8.43
CA PRO A 109 -25.97 0.95 7.83
C PRO A 109 -24.78 0.18 7.21
N PRO A 110 -24.87 -1.16 7.09
CA PRO A 110 -23.77 -2.00 6.63
C PRO A 110 -23.15 -1.63 5.28
N ASN A 111 -23.92 -0.98 4.39
CA ASN A 111 -23.45 -0.47 3.09
C ASN A 111 -22.78 0.93 3.19
N GLN A 112 -22.66 1.48 4.39
CA GLN A 112 -21.92 2.70 4.72
C GLN A 112 -20.77 2.40 5.70
N GLN A 113 -20.33 1.15 5.76
CA GLN A 113 -19.18 0.70 6.53
C GLN A 113 -18.26 -0.12 5.63
N VAL A 114 -16.98 0.17 5.68
CA VAL A 114 -15.95 -0.60 4.97
C VAL A 114 -14.95 -1.13 5.98
N LEU A 115 -14.84 -2.46 6.06
CA LEU A 115 -13.79 -3.10 6.85
C LEU A 115 -12.47 -3.02 6.10
N VAL A 116 -11.52 -2.28 6.64
CA VAL A 116 -10.21 -2.08 6.06
C VAL A 116 -9.18 -2.93 6.78
N GLN A 117 -8.43 -3.71 6.02
CA GLN A 117 -7.31 -4.52 6.50
C GLN A 117 -6.04 -4.09 5.76
N MET A 118 -5.03 -3.65 6.51
CA MET A 118 -3.72 -3.30 5.94
C MET A 118 -3.00 -4.57 5.48
N VAL A 119 -2.42 -4.54 4.27
CA VAL A 119 -1.73 -5.71 3.69
C VAL A 119 -0.25 -5.76 4.10
N GLY A 120 0.30 -6.95 4.15
CA GLY A 120 1.70 -7.16 4.50
C GLY A 120 1.99 -6.77 5.95
N GLU A 121 3.10 -6.07 6.16
CA GLU A 121 3.50 -5.51 7.46
C GLU A 121 3.08 -4.05 7.63
N GLU A 122 2.38 -3.49 6.67
CA GLU A 122 1.88 -2.12 6.73
C GLU A 122 0.85 -1.95 7.87
N SER A 123 0.89 -0.78 8.47
CA SER A 123 -0.06 -0.36 9.51
C SER A 123 -0.36 1.12 9.35
N ALA A 124 -1.52 1.54 9.84
CA ALA A 124 -1.92 2.94 9.87
C ALA A 124 -1.84 3.47 11.29
N SER A 125 -1.57 4.76 11.45
CA SER A 125 -1.81 5.47 12.71
C SER A 125 -3.24 5.99 12.72
N VAL A 126 -3.86 6.00 13.89
CA VAL A 126 -5.21 6.58 14.02
C VAL A 126 -5.19 8.07 13.67
N GLU A 127 -6.01 8.43 12.72
CA GLU A 127 -6.25 9.80 12.30
C GLU A 127 -7.68 10.21 12.63
N TRP A 128 -7.84 11.36 13.31
CA TRP A 128 -9.15 11.94 13.63
C TRP A 128 -9.72 12.79 12.50
N LYS A 129 -8.89 13.09 11.51
CA LYS A 129 -9.27 13.75 10.26
C LYS A 129 -9.64 12.69 9.23
N PRO A 130 -10.41 13.06 8.19
CA PRO A 130 -10.67 12.12 7.12
C PRO A 130 -9.36 11.70 6.44
N ILE A 131 -9.32 10.46 6.01
CA ILE A 131 -8.19 9.85 5.30
C ILE A 131 -8.65 9.32 3.95
N TRP A 132 -7.72 9.19 3.03
CA TRP A 132 -7.84 8.32 1.88
C TRP A 132 -7.33 6.93 2.23
N ILE A 133 -8.06 5.91 1.82
CA ILE A 133 -7.52 4.55 1.73
C ILE A 133 -7.35 4.17 0.26
N GLU A 134 -6.33 3.37 -0.02
CA GLU A 134 -6.12 2.79 -1.34
C GLU A 134 -5.90 1.29 -1.21
N GLY A 135 -6.69 0.50 -1.93
CA GLY A 135 -6.65 -0.95 -1.83
C GLY A 135 -7.65 -1.67 -2.71
N HIS A 136 -7.62 -2.99 -2.68
CA HIS A 136 -8.55 -3.83 -3.42
C HIS A 136 -9.88 -3.96 -2.67
N LEU A 137 -10.95 -3.50 -3.32
CA LEU A 137 -12.32 -3.66 -2.83
C LEU A 137 -12.79 -5.10 -3.00
N ARG A 138 -13.50 -5.62 -1.99
CA ARG A 138 -14.25 -6.86 -2.05
C ARG A 138 -15.66 -6.63 -1.54
N ILE A 139 -16.65 -7.10 -2.30
CA ILE A 139 -18.04 -7.10 -1.87
C ILE A 139 -18.28 -8.41 -1.12
N ALA A 140 -17.98 -8.39 0.17
CA ALA A 140 -18.07 -9.54 1.05
C ALA A 140 -18.34 -9.07 2.49
N THR A 141 -19.35 -9.64 3.12
CA THR A 141 -19.70 -9.28 4.50
C THR A 141 -18.59 -9.66 5.47
N GLY A 142 -18.19 -8.71 6.30
CA GLY A 142 -17.29 -8.90 7.42
C GLY A 142 -17.99 -8.50 8.72
N THR A 143 -17.82 -9.31 9.76
CA THR A 143 -18.36 -9.02 11.08
C THR A 143 -17.30 -8.33 11.95
N THR A 144 -17.69 -7.24 12.60
CA THR A 144 -16.83 -6.50 13.51
C THR A 144 -17.52 -6.32 14.87
N LYS A 145 -16.79 -5.81 15.87
CA LYS A 145 -17.37 -5.47 17.17
C LYS A 145 -18.46 -4.38 17.10
N TYR A 146 -18.56 -3.65 16.01
CA TYR A 146 -19.56 -2.60 15.78
C TYR A 146 -20.68 -3.00 14.82
N GLY A 147 -20.71 -4.25 14.36
CA GLY A 147 -21.70 -4.76 13.44
C GLY A 147 -21.10 -5.33 12.15
N GLU A 148 -21.95 -5.47 11.15
CA GLU A 148 -21.55 -6.00 9.86
C GLU A 148 -21.15 -4.89 8.88
N ALA A 149 -20.09 -5.11 8.12
CA ALA A 149 -19.69 -4.32 6.98
C ALA A 149 -19.83 -5.19 5.72
N ILE A 150 -20.51 -4.68 4.69
CA ILE A 150 -20.70 -5.40 3.41
C ILE A 150 -19.46 -5.32 2.53
N PHE A 151 -18.63 -4.32 2.75
CA PHE A 151 -17.44 -4.06 1.97
C PHE A 151 -16.18 -4.30 2.79
N GLN A 152 -15.20 -4.92 2.16
CA GLN A 152 -13.87 -5.09 2.69
C GLN A 152 -12.86 -4.47 1.74
N VAL A 153 -11.82 -3.82 2.26
CA VAL A 153 -10.70 -3.31 1.47
C VAL A 153 -9.39 -3.83 2.04
N LYS A 154 -8.63 -4.53 1.21
CA LYS A 154 -7.23 -4.84 1.51
C LYS A 154 -6.38 -3.65 1.10
N ALA A 155 -6.11 -2.78 2.07
CA ALA A 155 -5.44 -1.50 1.86
C ALA A 155 -3.92 -1.65 1.90
N ARG A 156 -3.26 -1.05 0.93
CA ARG A 156 -1.80 -0.95 0.85
C ARG A 156 -1.28 0.40 1.30
N HIS A 157 -2.17 1.40 1.36
CA HIS A 157 -1.79 2.77 1.70
C HIS A 157 -2.95 3.54 2.34
N THR A 158 -2.60 4.42 3.28
CA THR A 158 -3.49 5.43 3.84
C THR A 158 -2.82 6.79 3.80
N GLU A 159 -3.58 7.83 3.54
CA GLU A 159 -3.07 9.20 3.43
C GLU A 159 -4.09 10.17 4.02
N THR A 160 -3.63 11.22 4.71
CA THR A 160 -4.54 12.26 5.24
C THR A 160 -5.29 12.94 4.09
N TYR A 161 -6.61 13.01 4.19
CA TYR A 161 -7.44 13.72 3.22
C TYR A 161 -7.16 15.22 3.30
N LYS A 162 -6.58 15.78 2.24
CA LYS A 162 -6.43 17.22 2.08
C LYS A 162 -7.59 17.70 1.19
N ALA A 163 -8.60 18.33 1.78
CA ALA A 163 -9.58 19.06 0.98
C ALA A 163 -8.82 20.13 0.19
N GLY A 164 -8.86 20.06 -1.12
CA GLY A 164 -8.37 21.15 -1.97
C GLY A 164 -9.30 22.36 -1.75
N PHE A 165 -8.74 23.43 -1.19
CA PHE A 165 -9.39 24.73 -1.16
C PHE A 165 -9.17 25.41 -2.49
#